data_152a6cbad431e2352cdb216cf039f2be
#
_entry.id   152a6cbad431e2352cdb216cf039f2be
#
_cell.length_a   1.000
_cell.length_b   1.000
_cell.length_c   1.000
_cell.angle_alpha   90.00
_cell.angle_beta   90.00
_cell.angle_gamma   90.00
#
_symmetry.space_group_name_H-M   'P 1'
#
loop_
_entity.id
_entity.type
_entity.pdbx_description
1 polymer ?
#
loop_
_entity_poly.entity_id
_entity_poly.type
_entity_poly.pdbx_seq_one_letter_code
_entity_poly.pdbx_strand_id
1 'polypeptide(L)'
;PLADSLSRSYGVPASVILGVSLLESASGPSRNCRLLNNYFGIVGKNNLLRTRGIRTRYKQYATDTASFIDFCRLMTRKRFYPSLKNNPSSLLWVQAISKAGYSEVPAIWQKRVLSTIRQHHL
;
A
#
# COMPACT_ATOMS: atom_id res chain seq x y z
N PRO A 1 14.70 8.20 -5.44
CA PRO A 1 13.56 7.36 -5.76
C PRO A 1 12.25 7.84 -5.16
N LEU A 2 11.17 7.37 -5.74
CA LEU A 2 9.81 7.79 -5.36
C LEU A 2 9.50 7.53 -3.88
N ALA A 3 9.83 6.35 -3.36
CA ALA A 3 9.51 6.01 -1.97
C ALA A 3 10.20 6.94 -0.97
N ASP A 4 11.44 7.29 -1.21
CA ASP A 4 12.18 8.22 -0.35
C ASP A 4 11.55 9.62 -0.38
N SER A 5 11.18 10.08 -1.57
CA SER A 5 10.52 11.37 -1.74
C SER A 5 9.18 11.42 -0.99
N LEU A 6 8.36 10.38 -1.14
CA LEU A 6 7.09 10.28 -0.45
C LEU A 6 7.25 10.15 1.05
N SER A 7 8.28 9.42 1.50
CA SER A 7 8.60 9.30 2.92
C SER A 7 8.88 10.67 3.54
N ARG A 8 9.67 11.47 2.87
CA ARG A 8 9.96 12.86 3.33
C ARG A 8 8.71 13.71 3.36
N SER A 9 7.86 13.62 2.34
CA SER A 9 6.67 14.46 2.21
C SER A 9 5.57 14.09 3.19
N TYR A 10 5.37 12.79 3.43
CA TYR A 10 4.23 12.30 4.21
C TYR A 10 4.62 11.74 5.58
N GLY A 11 5.90 11.53 5.84
CA GLY A 11 6.34 10.98 7.12
C GLY A 11 6.05 9.49 7.30
N VAL A 12 5.80 8.76 6.21
CA VAL A 12 5.64 7.30 6.20
C VAL A 12 7.00 6.68 5.85
N PRO A 13 7.49 5.67 6.60
CA PRO A 13 8.78 5.08 6.27
C PRO A 13 8.82 4.51 4.85
N ALA A 14 9.92 4.75 4.13
CA ALA A 14 10.10 4.20 2.79
C ALA A 14 10.01 2.67 2.79
N SER A 15 10.51 2.02 3.84
CA SER A 15 10.42 0.56 4.02
C SER A 15 8.97 0.07 4.01
N VAL A 16 8.07 0.81 4.64
CA VAL A 16 6.65 0.48 4.69
C VAL A 16 6.01 0.66 3.32
N ILE A 17 6.29 1.80 2.67
CA ILE A 17 5.76 2.08 1.33
C ILE A 17 6.18 0.96 0.36
N LEU A 18 7.47 0.62 0.34
CA LEU A 18 7.99 -0.41 -0.56
C LEU A 18 7.53 -1.80 -0.16
N GLY A 19 7.56 -2.12 1.14
CA GLY A 19 7.16 -3.44 1.62
C GLY A 19 5.72 -3.77 1.31
N VAL A 20 4.80 -2.84 1.56
CA VAL A 20 3.39 -3.03 1.25
C VAL A 20 3.17 -3.15 -0.25
N SER A 21 3.81 -2.29 -1.05
CA SER A 21 3.66 -2.34 -2.50
C SER A 21 4.15 -3.65 -3.10
N LEU A 22 5.29 -4.16 -2.64
CA LEU A 22 5.83 -5.44 -3.11
C LEU A 22 4.91 -6.61 -2.75
N LEU A 23 4.42 -6.64 -1.52
CA LEU A 23 3.52 -7.70 -1.08
C LEU A 23 2.22 -7.68 -1.87
N GLU A 24 1.57 -6.54 -1.96
CA GLU A 24 0.25 -6.44 -2.59
C GLU A 24 0.31 -6.62 -4.11
N SER A 25 1.35 -6.13 -4.76
CA SER A 25 1.50 -6.29 -6.21
C SER A 25 1.89 -7.70 -6.62
N ALA A 26 2.55 -8.46 -5.73
CA ALA A 26 2.98 -9.82 -6.00
C ALA A 26 1.94 -10.87 -5.61
N SER A 27 1.13 -10.60 -4.56
CA SER A 27 0.25 -11.61 -3.97
C SER A 27 -1.18 -11.59 -4.52
N GLY A 28 -1.59 -10.52 -5.14
CA GLY A 28 -2.90 -10.44 -5.75
C GLY A 28 -2.86 -10.91 -7.19
N PRO A 29 -3.95 -10.76 -7.93
CA PRO A 29 -3.87 -10.92 -9.37
C PRO A 29 -3.01 -9.80 -9.94
N SER A 30 -1.72 -10.06 -10.10
CA SER A 30 -0.75 -9.11 -10.64
C SER A 30 -1.22 -8.50 -11.95
N ARG A 31 -2.04 -9.23 -12.70
CA ARG A 31 -2.73 -8.73 -13.88
C ARG A 31 -3.57 -7.48 -13.57
N ASN A 32 -4.36 -7.51 -12.49
CA ASN A 32 -5.18 -6.35 -12.11
C ASN A 32 -4.33 -5.19 -11.65
N CYS A 33 -3.23 -5.47 -10.95
CA CYS A 33 -2.27 -4.45 -10.58
C CYS A 33 -1.79 -3.68 -11.83
N ARG A 34 -1.35 -4.41 -12.86
CA ARG A 34 -0.86 -3.78 -14.09
C ARG A 34 -1.95 -3.01 -14.84
N LEU A 35 -3.15 -3.58 -14.94
CA LEU A 35 -4.25 -2.92 -15.66
C LEU A 35 -4.76 -1.67 -14.94
N LEU A 36 -4.66 -1.64 -13.61
CA LEU A 36 -5.18 -0.56 -12.78
C LEU A 36 -4.10 0.40 -12.29
N ASN A 37 -2.82 0.08 -12.49
CA ASN A 37 -1.71 0.81 -11.88
C ASN A 37 -1.85 0.90 -10.35
N ASN A 38 -2.39 -0.15 -9.74
CA ASN A 38 -2.72 -0.18 -8.32
C ASN A 38 -1.79 -1.16 -7.58
N TYR A 39 -0.77 -0.64 -6.93
CA TYR A 39 0.27 -1.44 -6.27
C TYR A 39 -0.03 -1.77 -4.81
N PHE A 40 -1.15 -1.27 -4.27
CA PHE A 40 -1.46 -1.38 -2.85
C PHE A 40 -2.77 -2.12 -2.55
N GLY A 41 -3.49 -2.54 -3.58
CA GLY A 41 -4.76 -3.23 -3.38
C GLY A 41 -5.85 -2.32 -2.82
N ILE A 42 -5.79 -1.03 -3.09
CA ILE A 42 -6.79 -0.08 -2.59
C ILE A 42 -8.10 -0.26 -3.34
N VAL A 43 -9.21 -0.31 -2.59
CA VAL A 43 -10.54 -0.47 -3.14
C VAL A 43 -11.07 0.88 -3.63
N GLY A 44 -11.72 0.89 -4.79
CA GLY A 44 -12.31 2.11 -5.36
C GLY A 44 -12.83 1.89 -6.76
N LYS A 45 -13.10 3.00 -7.44
CA LYS A 45 -13.70 2.98 -8.77
C LYS A 45 -12.73 2.57 -9.86
N ASN A 46 -13.23 1.84 -10.86
CA ASN A 46 -12.49 1.50 -12.07
C ASN A 46 -13.47 1.30 -13.25
N ASN A 47 -12.92 1.22 -14.46
CA ASN A 47 -13.73 1.02 -15.66
C ASN A 47 -13.51 -0.35 -16.32
N LEU A 48 -12.88 -1.30 -15.63
CA LEU A 48 -12.48 -2.58 -16.24
C LEU A 48 -13.67 -3.44 -16.68
N LEU A 49 -14.80 -3.38 -15.96
CA LEU A 49 -15.98 -4.13 -16.37
C LEU A 49 -16.48 -3.63 -17.73
N ARG A 50 -16.54 -2.31 -17.91
CA ARG A 50 -17.01 -1.68 -19.16
C ARG A 50 -16.01 -1.85 -20.29
N THR A 51 -14.73 -1.68 -20.03
CA THR A 51 -13.69 -1.66 -21.07
C THR A 51 -13.12 -3.03 -21.41
N ARG A 52 -13.11 -3.97 -20.45
CA ARG A 52 -12.46 -5.27 -20.63
C ARG A 52 -13.28 -6.46 -20.12
N GLY A 53 -14.49 -6.22 -19.63
CA GLY A 53 -15.32 -7.28 -19.09
C GLY A 53 -14.79 -7.88 -17.78
N ILE A 54 -13.88 -7.19 -17.10
CA ILE A 54 -13.27 -7.67 -15.84
C ILE A 54 -13.96 -7.00 -14.67
N ARG A 55 -14.52 -7.82 -13.77
CA ARG A 55 -15.14 -7.34 -12.54
C ARG A 55 -14.11 -7.36 -11.42
N THR A 56 -13.81 -6.19 -10.86
CA THR A 56 -12.90 -6.04 -9.72
C THR A 56 -13.31 -4.84 -8.87
N ARG A 57 -13.04 -4.90 -7.57
CA ARG A 57 -13.32 -3.82 -6.62
C ARG A 57 -12.16 -2.84 -6.44
N TYR A 58 -11.02 -3.12 -7.05
CA TYR A 58 -9.82 -2.31 -6.86
C TYR A 58 -9.87 -1.01 -7.65
N LYS A 59 -9.32 0.05 -7.04
CA LYS A 59 -9.29 1.39 -7.62
C LYS A 59 -8.34 1.45 -8.81
N GLN A 60 -8.73 2.21 -9.83
CA GLN A 60 -7.93 2.46 -11.02
C GLN A 60 -7.19 3.79 -10.87
N TYR A 61 -5.93 3.79 -11.27
CA TYR A 61 -5.08 4.98 -11.29
C TYR A 61 -4.56 5.24 -12.68
N ALA A 62 -4.30 6.53 -12.98
CA ALA A 62 -3.75 6.92 -14.29
C ALA A 62 -2.29 6.47 -14.43
N THR A 63 -1.54 6.40 -13.32
CA THR A 63 -0.13 6.00 -13.30
C THR A 63 0.16 5.18 -12.05
N ASP A 64 1.28 4.44 -12.07
CA ASP A 64 1.77 3.74 -10.87
C ASP A 64 2.04 4.71 -9.73
N THR A 65 2.68 5.83 -10.03
CA THR A 65 2.99 6.89 -9.06
C THR A 65 1.74 7.37 -8.34
N ALA A 66 0.62 7.50 -9.04
CA ALA A 66 -0.64 7.93 -8.43
C ALA A 66 -1.10 6.96 -7.33
N SER A 67 -0.89 5.65 -7.49
CA SER A 67 -1.24 4.68 -6.45
C SER A 67 -0.35 4.81 -5.22
N PHE A 68 0.94 5.10 -5.41
CA PHE A 68 1.88 5.34 -4.31
C PHE A 68 1.49 6.59 -3.52
N ILE A 69 1.14 7.67 -4.22
CA ILE A 69 0.69 8.91 -3.58
C ILE A 69 -0.61 8.67 -2.81
N ASP A 70 -1.56 7.96 -3.40
CA ASP A 70 -2.85 7.70 -2.75
C ASP A 70 -2.69 6.84 -1.50
N PHE A 71 -1.78 5.87 -1.51
CA PHE A 71 -1.47 5.10 -0.30
C PHE A 71 -1.01 6.02 0.84
N CYS A 72 -0.07 6.93 0.56
CA CYS A 72 0.41 7.88 1.58
C CYS A 72 -0.71 8.80 2.06
N ARG A 73 -1.55 9.28 1.14
CA ARG A 73 -2.70 10.11 1.50
C ARG A 73 -3.71 9.34 2.35
N LEU A 74 -3.92 8.07 2.05
CA LEU A 74 -4.77 7.20 2.86
C LEU A 74 -4.24 7.11 4.29
N MET A 75 -2.92 6.98 4.46
CA MET A 75 -2.30 6.95 5.79
C MET A 75 -2.57 8.25 6.57
N THR A 76 -2.52 9.40 5.90
CA THR A 76 -2.77 10.70 6.57
C THR A 76 -4.18 10.82 7.13
N ARG A 77 -5.13 10.04 6.64
CA ARG A 77 -6.52 10.05 7.10
C ARG A 77 -6.79 9.08 8.26
N LYS A 78 -5.80 8.28 8.66
CA LYS A 78 -5.96 7.30 9.73
C LYS A 78 -5.77 7.94 11.10
N ARG A 79 -6.48 7.43 12.11
CA ARG A 79 -6.38 7.96 13.49
C ARG A 79 -4.96 7.86 14.06
N PHE A 80 -4.22 6.82 13.69
CA PHE A 80 -2.86 6.62 14.18
C PHE A 80 -1.84 7.58 13.56
N TYR A 81 -2.18 8.25 12.48
CA TYR A 81 -1.21 9.02 11.70
C TYR A 81 -0.48 10.10 12.50
N PRO A 82 -1.18 10.95 13.29
CA PRO A 82 -0.47 12.00 14.03
C PRO A 82 0.58 11.45 14.99
N SER A 83 0.33 10.28 15.59
CA SER A 83 1.27 9.64 16.52
C SER A 83 2.48 9.03 15.83
N LEU A 84 2.33 8.57 14.58
CA LEU A 84 3.38 7.84 13.87
C LEU A 84 4.08 8.65 12.78
N LYS A 85 3.56 9.81 12.41
CA LYS A 85 4.20 10.65 11.39
C LYS A 85 5.66 10.90 11.75
N ASN A 86 6.56 10.62 10.81
CA ASN A 86 8.00 10.73 10.95
C ASN A 86 8.65 9.73 11.92
N ASN A 87 7.89 8.78 12.45
CA ASN A 87 8.47 7.68 13.23
C ASN A 87 9.07 6.67 12.26
N PRO A 88 10.36 6.31 12.39
CA PRO A 88 11.02 5.42 11.42
C PRO A 88 10.74 3.93 11.64
N SER A 89 10.02 3.55 12.68
CA SER A 89 9.78 2.14 13.00
C SER A 89 8.80 1.48 12.04
N SER A 90 9.29 0.62 11.16
CA SER A 90 8.46 -0.21 10.29
C SER A 90 7.47 -1.05 11.09
N LEU A 91 7.93 -1.61 12.21
CA LEU A 91 7.09 -2.48 13.06
C LEU A 91 5.87 -1.73 13.59
N LEU A 92 6.07 -0.53 14.14
CA LEU A 92 4.95 0.26 14.68
C LEU A 92 3.96 0.65 13.59
N TRP A 93 4.46 1.05 12.43
CA TRP A 93 3.60 1.38 11.29
C TRP A 93 2.80 0.18 10.80
N VAL A 94 3.45 -0.96 10.61
CA VAL A 94 2.79 -2.17 10.13
C VAL A 94 1.72 -2.64 11.12
N GLN A 95 2.02 -2.59 12.42
CA GLN A 95 1.05 -2.93 13.46
C GLN A 95 -0.17 -2.01 13.42
N ALA A 96 0.05 -0.70 13.29
CA ALA A 96 -1.04 0.28 13.24
C ALA A 96 -1.92 0.11 12.00
N ILE A 97 -1.31 -0.08 10.83
CA ILE A 97 -2.02 -0.29 9.57
C ILE A 97 -2.87 -1.57 9.66
N SER A 98 -2.29 -2.63 10.22
CA SER A 98 -2.98 -3.91 10.42
C SER A 98 -4.21 -3.75 11.33
N LYS A 99 -4.06 -3.06 12.45
CA LYS A 99 -5.15 -2.80 13.40
C LYS A 99 -6.24 -1.93 12.79
N ALA A 100 -5.91 -1.09 11.83
CA ALA A 100 -6.86 -0.23 11.15
C ALA A 100 -7.70 -0.95 10.09
N GLY A 101 -7.51 -2.26 9.93
CA GLY A 101 -8.33 -3.07 9.03
C GLY A 101 -7.89 -3.06 7.58
N TYR A 102 -6.62 -2.80 7.30
CA TYR A 102 -6.10 -2.79 5.93
C TYR A 102 -6.23 -4.16 5.25
N SER A 103 -6.15 -5.24 6.02
CA SER A 103 -6.28 -6.61 5.54
C SER A 103 -7.33 -7.36 6.34
N GLU A 104 -8.00 -8.31 5.69
CA GLU A 104 -8.97 -9.21 6.34
C GLU A 104 -8.28 -10.25 7.23
N VAL A 105 -6.96 -10.45 7.07
CA VAL A 105 -6.15 -11.37 7.86
C VAL A 105 -4.97 -10.63 8.48
N PRO A 106 -5.23 -9.76 9.46
CA PRO A 106 -4.23 -8.80 9.93
C PRO A 106 -2.94 -9.42 10.44
N ALA A 107 -3.01 -10.51 11.19
CA ALA A 107 -1.81 -11.16 11.74
C ALA A 107 -0.91 -11.73 10.64
N ILE A 108 -1.50 -12.38 9.65
CA ILE A 108 -0.78 -12.96 8.51
C ILE A 108 -0.20 -11.85 7.64
N TRP A 109 -0.98 -10.82 7.37
CA TRP A 109 -0.57 -9.67 6.56
C TRP A 109 0.63 -8.96 7.19
N GLN A 110 0.54 -8.68 8.49
CA GLN A 110 1.62 -8.04 9.25
C GLN A 110 2.92 -8.82 9.14
N LYS A 111 2.85 -10.13 9.35
CA LYS A 111 4.00 -11.02 9.25
C LYS A 111 4.61 -11.00 7.85
N ARG A 112 3.78 -11.02 6.81
CA ARG A 112 4.23 -11.01 5.42
C ARG A 112 4.89 -9.69 5.04
N VAL A 113 4.33 -8.57 5.46
CA VAL A 113 4.93 -7.25 5.19
C VAL A 113 6.30 -7.15 5.86
N LEU A 114 6.41 -7.51 7.12
CA LEU A 114 7.68 -7.46 7.85
C LEU A 114 8.72 -8.41 7.25
N SER A 115 8.29 -9.60 6.81
CA SER A 115 9.16 -10.55 6.11
C SER A 115 9.67 -9.97 4.80
N THR A 116 8.79 -9.33 4.03
CA THR A 116 9.15 -8.68 2.76
C THR A 116 10.19 -7.57 2.99
N ILE A 117 9.99 -6.77 4.02
CA ILE A 117 10.93 -5.70 4.38
C ILE A 117 12.31 -6.28 4.70
N ARG A 118 12.37 -7.35 5.50
CA ARG A 118 13.64 -8.01 5.83
C ARG A 118 14.30 -8.63 4.60
N GLN A 119 13.52 -9.33 3.78
CA GLN A 119 14.00 -10.06 2.62
C GLN A 119 14.65 -9.15 1.58
N HIS A 120 14.11 -7.95 1.41
CA HIS A 120 14.57 -6.97 0.43
C HIS A 120 15.46 -5.89 1.03
N HIS A 121 15.81 -6.00 2.30
CA HIS A 121 16.68 -5.03 3.00
C HIS A 121 16.15 -3.59 2.94
N LEU A 122 14.87 -3.45 3.16
CA LEU A 122 14.20 -2.15 3.08
C LEU A 122 14.28 -1.32 4.38
#